data_6161cbc0853eb31e50900b4dd855b943
#
_entry.id   6161cbc0853eb31e50900b4dd855b943
#
_cell.length_a   1.000
_cell.length_b   1.000
_cell.length_c   1.000
_cell.angle_alpha   90.00
_cell.angle_beta   90.00
_cell.angle_gamma   90.00
#
_symmetry.space_group_name_H-M   'P 1'
#
loop_
_entity.id
_entity.type
_entity.pdbx_description
1 polymer ?
#
loop_
_entity_poly.entity_id
_entity_poly.type
_entity_poly.pdbx_seq_one_letter_code
_entity_poly.pdbx_strand_id
1 'polypeptide(L)'
;MEVAPGVFVSAASTDEWQPHVHPAGELHVLCSGVGLHAGLWRSVPGTTPQQLPPWTAPSREAKIVLAGTAKVEIKDGPTLELKAGDLLSLPKGSTTTWSVSDDYKEFWILDDLGAGD
;
A
#
# COMPACT_ATOMS: atom_id res chain seq x y z
N MET A 1 6.98 -2.97 15.55
CA MET A 1 7.17 -2.90 17.01
C MET A 1 7.96 -1.66 17.36
N GLU A 2 7.46 -0.88 18.29
CA GLU A 2 8.16 0.30 18.78
C GLU A 2 9.27 -0.14 19.74
N VAL A 3 10.52 0.18 19.41
CA VAL A 3 11.70 -0.26 20.18
C VAL A 3 12.29 0.88 21.00
N ALA A 4 11.90 2.10 20.73
CA ALA A 4 12.24 3.31 21.49
C ALA A 4 11.18 4.36 21.14
N PRO A 5 11.03 5.46 21.90
CA PRO A 5 10.01 6.46 21.59
C PRO A 5 10.11 6.95 20.14
N GLY A 6 9.06 6.69 19.36
CA GLY A 6 8.97 7.08 17.96
C GLY A 6 9.79 6.25 16.99
N VAL A 7 10.43 5.17 17.46
CA VAL A 7 11.25 4.30 16.61
C VAL A 7 10.55 2.96 16.41
N PHE A 8 10.18 2.65 15.18
CA PHE A 8 9.43 1.45 14.82
C PHE A 8 10.27 0.57 13.92
N VAL A 9 10.25 -0.74 14.18
CA VAL A 9 10.99 -1.74 13.41
C VAL A 9 10.06 -2.90 13.06
N SER A 10 10.13 -3.36 11.83
CA SER A 10 9.45 -4.57 11.37
C SER A 10 10.24 -5.18 10.22
N ALA A 11 9.74 -6.24 9.66
CA ALA A 11 10.39 -6.92 8.54
C ALA A 11 9.38 -7.19 7.43
N ALA A 12 9.82 -7.08 6.18
CA ALA A 12 8.97 -7.41 5.04
C ALA A 12 8.56 -8.89 5.05
N SER A 13 9.31 -9.73 5.76
CA SER A 13 9.03 -11.16 5.93
C SER A 13 8.17 -11.47 7.15
N THR A 14 7.58 -10.45 7.79
CA THR A 14 6.73 -10.65 8.98
C THR A 14 5.60 -11.63 8.70
N ASP A 15 5.20 -12.39 9.72
CA ASP A 15 4.00 -13.23 9.69
C ASP A 15 2.85 -12.63 10.50
N GLU A 16 2.99 -11.38 10.94
CA GLU A 16 1.97 -10.66 11.70
C GLU A 16 1.09 -9.85 10.75
N TRP A 17 -0.07 -10.42 10.40
CA TRP A 17 -0.99 -9.83 9.45
C TRP A 17 -2.39 -9.73 10.02
N GLN A 18 -3.11 -8.68 9.63
CA GLN A 18 -4.51 -8.47 9.99
C GLN A 18 -5.35 -8.41 8.72
N PRO A 19 -6.57 -8.97 8.73
CA PRO A 19 -7.47 -8.82 7.59
C PRO A 19 -7.74 -7.35 7.32
N HIS A 20 -7.80 -6.99 6.03
CA HIS A 20 -8.12 -5.64 5.58
C HIS A 20 -9.27 -5.72 4.59
N VAL A 21 -10.21 -4.77 4.67
CA VAL A 21 -11.44 -4.82 3.87
C VAL A 21 -11.35 -3.96 2.61
N HIS A 22 -10.71 -2.80 2.69
CA HIS A 22 -10.66 -1.84 1.60
C HIS A 22 -9.24 -1.29 1.41
N PRO A 23 -8.43 -1.89 0.54
CA PRO A 23 -8.71 -3.05 -0.34
C PRO A 23 -8.67 -4.37 0.41
N ALA A 24 -9.47 -5.31 -0.05
CA ALA A 24 -9.55 -6.64 0.56
C ALA A 24 -8.21 -7.37 0.41
N GLY A 25 -7.64 -7.75 1.54
CA GLY A 25 -6.34 -8.42 1.62
C GLY A 25 -5.89 -8.49 3.06
N GLU A 26 -4.59 -8.38 3.29
CA GLU A 26 -4.01 -8.36 4.64
C GLU A 26 -3.08 -7.16 4.81
N LEU A 27 -3.07 -6.61 6.01
CA LEU A 27 -2.35 -5.40 6.37
C LEU A 27 -1.44 -5.66 7.56
N HIS A 28 -0.25 -5.07 7.52
CA HIS A 28 0.67 -5.00 8.65
C HIS A 28 1.13 -3.55 8.78
N VAL A 29 0.81 -2.89 9.89
CA VAL A 29 1.15 -1.49 10.10
C VAL A 29 2.51 -1.39 10.77
N LEU A 30 3.44 -0.63 10.17
CA LEU A 30 4.73 -0.31 10.76
C LEU A 30 4.60 0.82 11.77
N CYS A 31 3.97 1.92 11.38
CA CYS A 31 3.76 3.07 12.25
C CYS A 31 2.54 3.87 11.79
N SER A 32 1.95 4.62 12.73
CA SER A 32 0.80 5.48 12.47
C SER A 32 0.74 6.57 13.52
N GLY A 33 0.21 7.76 13.16
CA GLY A 33 -0.01 8.84 14.11
C GLY A 33 1.25 9.59 14.54
N VAL A 34 2.35 9.42 13.82
CA VAL A 34 3.65 10.04 14.15
C VAL A 34 4.14 10.94 12.99
N GLY A 35 3.21 11.51 12.21
CA GLY A 35 3.53 12.26 11.01
C GLY A 35 3.71 11.37 9.78
N LEU A 36 3.59 10.07 9.96
CA LEU A 36 3.74 9.08 8.91
C LEU A 36 2.85 7.89 9.19
N HIS A 37 2.17 7.41 8.15
CA HIS A 37 1.38 6.20 8.21
C HIS A 37 1.97 5.23 7.20
N ALA A 38 2.50 4.11 7.64
CA ALA A 38 3.26 3.20 6.77
C ALA A 38 3.08 1.75 7.19
N GLY A 39 3.15 0.86 6.21
CA GLY A 39 3.04 -0.55 6.47
C GLY A 39 3.15 -1.40 5.21
N LEU A 40 2.76 -2.65 5.36
CA LEU A 40 2.71 -3.62 4.28
C LEU A 40 1.26 -3.97 3.96
N TRP A 41 0.98 -4.21 2.70
CA TRP A 41 -0.30 -4.79 2.25
C TRP A 41 0.01 -5.92 1.28
N ARG A 42 -0.78 -7.00 1.36
CA ARG A 42 -0.65 -8.11 0.42
C ARG A 42 -2.00 -8.64 0.01
N SER A 43 -2.07 -9.18 -1.20
CA SER A 43 -3.24 -9.91 -1.66
C SER A 43 -3.34 -11.27 -0.96
N VAL A 44 -4.57 -11.76 -0.83
CA VAL A 44 -4.85 -13.09 -0.29
C VAL A 44 -5.59 -13.85 -1.37
N PRO A 45 -5.01 -14.94 -1.91
CA PRO A 45 -5.68 -15.74 -2.94
C PRO A 45 -7.07 -16.18 -2.48
N GLY A 46 -8.06 -16.03 -3.36
CA GLY A 46 -9.43 -16.38 -3.06
C GLY A 46 -10.22 -15.31 -2.28
N THR A 47 -9.55 -14.29 -1.72
CA THR A 47 -10.17 -13.20 -0.96
C THR A 47 -10.03 -11.87 -1.67
N THR A 48 -8.81 -11.55 -2.14
CA THR A 48 -8.54 -10.32 -2.86
C THR A 48 -9.02 -10.45 -4.29
N PRO A 49 -9.91 -9.58 -4.79
CA PRO A 49 -10.30 -9.60 -6.20
C PRO A 49 -9.12 -9.20 -7.08
N GLN A 50 -9.08 -9.69 -8.31
CA GLN A 50 -8.02 -9.34 -9.25
C GLN A 50 -7.98 -7.83 -9.51
N GLN A 51 -9.16 -7.21 -9.65
CA GLN A 51 -9.28 -5.77 -9.79
C GLN A 51 -9.90 -5.19 -8.52
N LEU A 52 -9.18 -4.28 -7.89
CA LEU A 52 -9.63 -3.61 -6.68
C LEU A 52 -10.54 -2.43 -7.03
N PRO A 53 -11.41 -2.01 -6.10
CA PRO A 53 -12.19 -0.77 -6.30
C PRO A 53 -11.26 0.43 -6.48
N PRO A 54 -11.71 1.50 -7.16
CA PRO A 54 -10.91 2.71 -7.28
C PRO A 54 -10.50 3.24 -5.92
N TRP A 55 -9.25 3.70 -5.84
CA TRP A 55 -8.65 4.25 -4.63
C TRP A 55 -8.22 5.69 -4.88
N THR A 56 -8.64 6.60 -4.01
CA THR A 56 -8.18 7.99 -4.05
C THR A 56 -7.21 8.22 -2.91
N ALA A 57 -6.00 8.65 -3.22
CA ALA A 57 -4.96 8.85 -2.22
C ALA A 57 -5.35 10.00 -1.28
N PRO A 58 -5.48 9.73 0.03
CA PRO A 58 -5.88 10.76 1.00
C PRO A 58 -4.77 11.76 1.30
N SER A 59 -3.54 11.39 1.00
CA SER A 59 -2.35 12.24 1.12
C SER A 59 -1.34 11.77 0.09
N ARG A 60 -0.16 12.38 0.04
CA ARG A 60 0.90 11.87 -0.83
C ARG A 60 1.24 10.45 -0.40
N GLU A 61 1.32 9.56 -1.38
CA GLU A 61 1.58 8.15 -1.15
C GLU A 61 2.80 7.71 -1.94
N ALA A 62 3.65 6.90 -1.31
CA ALA A 62 4.75 6.24 -1.99
C ALA A 62 4.70 4.74 -1.70
N LYS A 63 5.09 3.94 -2.68
CA LYS A 63 5.07 2.48 -2.58
C LYS A 63 6.29 1.86 -3.21
N ILE A 64 6.70 0.72 -2.68
CA ILE A 64 7.60 -0.21 -3.37
C ILE A 64 6.90 -1.55 -3.49
N VAL A 65 6.91 -2.12 -4.69
CA VAL A 65 6.42 -3.48 -4.92
C VAL A 65 7.46 -4.46 -4.43
N LEU A 66 7.10 -5.34 -3.52
CA LEU A 66 8.02 -6.33 -2.92
C LEU A 66 7.90 -7.70 -3.57
N ALA A 67 6.71 -8.06 -4.05
CA ALA A 67 6.48 -9.35 -4.72
C ALA A 67 5.29 -9.21 -5.66
N GLY A 68 5.25 -10.06 -6.67
CA GLY A 68 4.14 -10.11 -7.63
C GLY A 68 4.16 -8.95 -8.61
N THR A 69 3.01 -8.72 -9.23
CA THR A 69 2.83 -7.70 -10.26
C THR A 69 1.54 -6.93 -10.01
N ALA A 70 1.49 -5.70 -10.50
CA ALA A 70 0.30 -4.86 -10.47
C ALA A 70 0.16 -4.08 -11.76
N LYS A 71 -1.09 -3.92 -12.20
CA LYS A 71 -1.46 -2.98 -13.26
C LYS A 71 -2.20 -1.84 -12.59
N VAL A 72 -1.75 -0.60 -12.82
CA VAL A 72 -2.28 0.59 -12.18
C VAL A 72 -2.83 1.51 -13.25
N GLU A 73 -4.15 1.71 -13.24
CA GLU A 73 -4.82 2.64 -14.14
C GLU A 73 -5.00 3.96 -13.41
N ILE A 74 -4.31 5.01 -13.86
CA ILE A 74 -4.42 6.34 -13.29
C ILE A 74 -5.57 7.06 -13.98
N LYS A 75 -6.55 7.53 -13.20
CA LYS A 75 -7.67 8.28 -13.76
C LYS A 75 -7.17 9.50 -14.52
N ASP A 76 -7.59 9.62 -15.78
CA ASP A 76 -7.17 10.69 -16.71
C ASP A 76 -5.65 10.68 -16.95
N GLY A 77 -5.01 9.53 -16.81
CA GLY A 77 -3.58 9.38 -17.01
C GLY A 77 -3.23 8.02 -17.62
N PRO A 78 -1.93 7.68 -17.62
CA PRO A 78 -1.47 6.43 -18.21
C PRO A 78 -1.83 5.21 -17.36
N THR A 79 -1.71 4.05 -17.97
CA THR A 79 -1.75 2.77 -17.29
C THR A 79 -0.32 2.30 -17.08
N LEU A 80 0.00 1.91 -15.85
CA LEU A 80 1.33 1.44 -15.48
C LEU A 80 1.32 -0.05 -15.21
N GLU A 81 2.43 -0.71 -15.51
CA GLU A 81 2.66 -2.11 -15.13
C GLU A 81 3.86 -2.14 -14.19
N LEU A 82 3.63 -2.62 -12.97
CA LEU A 82 4.64 -2.65 -11.91
C LEU A 82 4.99 -4.09 -11.56
N LYS A 83 6.25 -4.30 -11.18
CA LYS A 83 6.77 -5.59 -10.73
C LYS A 83 7.63 -5.38 -9.50
N ALA A 84 8.05 -6.45 -8.87
CA ALA A 84 8.90 -6.39 -7.68
C ALA A 84 10.11 -5.50 -7.93
N GLY A 85 10.37 -4.58 -7.01
CA GLY A 85 11.43 -3.59 -7.08
C GLY A 85 11.01 -2.24 -7.64
N ASP A 86 9.82 -2.13 -8.25
CA ASP A 86 9.36 -0.86 -8.80
C ASP A 86 8.85 0.07 -7.69
N LEU A 87 9.07 1.35 -7.88
CA LEU A 87 8.68 2.41 -6.95
C LEU A 87 7.62 3.30 -7.60
N LEU A 88 6.64 3.72 -6.81
CA LEU A 88 5.57 4.60 -7.28
C LEU A 88 5.31 5.69 -6.26
N SER A 89 5.11 6.92 -6.72
CA SER A 89 4.68 8.02 -5.88
C SER A 89 3.45 8.68 -6.51
N LEU A 90 2.42 8.90 -5.69
CA LEU A 90 1.16 9.49 -6.11
C LEU A 90 0.86 10.74 -5.28
N PRO A 91 0.41 11.84 -5.91
CA PRO A 91 0.00 13.01 -5.16
C PRO A 91 -1.35 12.78 -4.45
N LYS A 92 -1.60 13.56 -3.41
CA LYS A 92 -2.92 13.62 -2.77
C LYS A 92 -4.00 13.85 -3.83
N GLY A 93 -5.08 13.10 -3.74
CA GLY A 93 -6.21 13.23 -4.66
C GLY A 93 -6.12 12.39 -5.93
N SER A 94 -5.00 11.71 -6.17
CA SER A 94 -4.92 10.78 -7.30
C SER A 94 -5.87 9.62 -7.13
N THR A 95 -6.63 9.30 -8.16
CA THR A 95 -7.49 8.12 -8.17
C THR A 95 -6.89 7.06 -9.08
N THR A 96 -6.72 5.86 -8.56
CA THR A 96 -6.12 4.74 -9.28
C THR A 96 -6.97 3.50 -9.14
N THR A 97 -6.95 2.66 -10.17
CA THR A 97 -7.58 1.34 -10.14
C THR A 97 -6.47 0.30 -10.30
N TRP A 98 -6.37 -0.59 -9.33
CA TRP A 98 -5.30 -1.58 -9.24
C TRP A 98 -5.80 -2.96 -9.61
N SER A 99 -5.02 -3.69 -10.41
CA SER A 99 -5.21 -5.12 -10.65
C SER A 99 -3.93 -5.79 -10.20
N VAL A 100 -4.05 -6.73 -9.25
CA VAL A 100 -2.88 -7.31 -8.57
C VAL A 100 -2.84 -8.83 -8.77
N SER A 101 -1.62 -9.38 -8.80
CA SER A 101 -1.43 -10.84 -8.82
C SER A 101 -1.73 -11.44 -7.45
N ASP A 102 -1.92 -12.76 -7.41
CA ASP A 102 -2.25 -13.47 -6.16
C ASP A 102 -1.13 -13.38 -5.12
N ASP A 103 0.10 -13.22 -5.56
CA ASP A 103 1.29 -13.11 -4.69
C ASP A 103 1.74 -11.66 -4.48
N TYR A 104 0.90 -10.68 -4.81
CA TYR A 104 1.27 -9.27 -4.71
C TYR A 104 1.51 -8.85 -3.26
N LYS A 105 2.55 -8.06 -3.05
CA LYS A 105 2.93 -7.50 -1.76
C LYS A 105 3.62 -6.17 -1.98
N GLU A 106 3.28 -5.19 -1.15
CA GLU A 106 3.86 -3.85 -1.24
C GLU A 106 4.20 -3.29 0.14
N PHE A 107 5.18 -2.39 0.18
CA PHE A 107 5.36 -1.46 1.29
C PHE A 107 4.80 -0.12 0.86
N TRP A 108 3.90 0.45 1.68
CA TRP A 108 3.26 1.72 1.39
C TRP A 108 3.57 2.74 2.48
N ILE A 109 3.64 4.01 2.08
CA ILE A 109 3.89 5.14 2.97
C ILE A 109 2.91 6.24 2.61
N LEU A 110 2.19 6.76 3.61
CA LEU A 110 1.30 7.90 3.49
C LEU A 110 1.76 9.01 4.42
N ASP A 111 1.66 10.24 3.96
CA ASP A 111 1.95 11.42 4.76
C ASP A 111 0.75 11.71 5.66
N ASP A 112 0.90 11.48 6.97
CA ASP A 112 -0.16 11.74 7.94
C ASP A 112 -0.50 13.23 8.04
N LEU A 113 0.48 14.10 7.81
CA LEU A 113 0.26 15.54 7.93
C LEU A 113 -0.67 16.05 6.85
N GLY A 114 -0.53 15.51 5.64
CA GLY A 114 -1.41 15.85 4.53
C GLY A 114 -2.80 15.29 4.70
N ALA A 115 -2.95 14.17 5.37
CA ALA A 115 -4.24 13.50 5.53
C ALA A 115 -5.18 14.24 6.47
N GLY A 116 -4.67 15.08 7.35
CA GLY A 116 -5.48 15.83 8.31
C GLY A 116 -6.01 17.16 7.79
N ASP A 117 -5.62 17.55 6.61
CA ASP A 117 -5.94 18.88 6.09
C ASP A 117 -7.29 18.94 5.36
#